data_f801d5db9bc0576e6581ccd61796ac46
#
_entry.id   f801d5db9bc0576e6581ccd61796ac46
#
_cell.length_a   1.000
_cell.length_b   1.000
_cell.length_c   1.000
_cell.angle_alpha   90.00
_cell.angle_beta   90.00
_cell.angle_gamma   90.00
#
_symmetry.space_group_name_H-M   'P 1'
#
loop_
_entity.id
_entity.type
_entity.pdbx_description
1 polymer ?
#
loop_
_entity_poly.entity_id
_entity_poly.type
_entity_poly.pdbx_seq_one_letter_code
_entity_poly.pdbx_strand_id
1 'polypeptide(L)'
;MGPGVEVKKVHNTAKAIIESAGMDQYRVHMTGYALGLAFPPTWVEPLIVDGGSTRKFEPGMVIAVEPPIFSYDDKIGVRLIDNVIITEDGVEVLSKTSRELYIV
;
A
#
# COMPACT_ATOMS: atom_id res chain seq x y z
N MET A 1 9.72 2.05 -4.10
CA MET A 1 9.67 2.57 -2.71
C MET A 1 11.09 2.53 -2.18
N GLY A 2 11.48 3.43 -1.28
CA GLY A 2 12.81 3.47 -0.69
C GLY A 2 13.07 4.82 -0.01
N PRO A 3 14.21 5.00 0.69
CA PRO A 3 14.51 6.23 1.40
C PRO A 3 14.58 7.43 0.45
N GLY A 4 14.02 8.57 0.89
CA GLY A 4 13.97 9.81 0.11
C GLY A 4 12.93 9.85 -1.01
N VAL A 5 12.29 8.72 -1.34
CA VAL A 5 11.21 8.67 -2.34
C VAL A 5 9.96 9.37 -1.80
N GLU A 6 9.35 10.22 -2.61
CA GLU A 6 8.09 10.87 -2.26
C GLU A 6 6.96 9.84 -2.11
N VAL A 7 6.20 9.96 -1.03
CA VAL A 7 5.09 9.06 -0.72
C VAL A 7 4.04 9.04 -1.85
N LYS A 8 3.67 10.23 -2.37
CA LYS A 8 2.74 10.36 -3.49
C LYS A 8 3.19 9.64 -4.76
N LYS A 9 4.51 9.51 -4.99
CA LYS A 9 5.04 8.80 -6.16
C LYS A 9 4.69 7.32 -6.12
N VAL A 10 4.74 6.71 -4.93
CA VAL A 10 4.35 5.30 -4.74
C VAL A 10 2.85 5.12 -4.98
N HIS A 11 2.02 6.03 -4.44
CA HIS A 11 0.58 6.03 -4.71
C HIS A 11 0.28 6.14 -6.21
N ASN A 12 0.90 7.11 -6.88
CA ASN A 12 0.67 7.34 -8.31
C ASN A 12 1.15 6.15 -9.17
N THR A 13 2.21 5.45 -8.76
CA THR A 13 2.66 4.23 -9.43
C THR A 13 1.63 3.12 -9.30
N ALA A 14 1.11 2.87 -8.10
CA ALA A 14 0.06 1.87 -7.88
C ALA A 14 -1.21 2.22 -8.67
N LYS A 15 -1.63 3.50 -8.62
CA LYS A 15 -2.75 4.01 -9.37
C LYS A 15 -2.58 3.74 -10.88
N ALA A 16 -1.45 4.12 -11.46
CA ALA A 16 -1.20 3.96 -12.90
C ALA A 16 -1.24 2.49 -13.34
N ILE A 17 -0.77 1.55 -12.51
CA ILE A 17 -0.86 0.11 -12.79
C ILE A 17 -2.33 -0.34 -12.83
N ILE A 18 -3.12 0.06 -11.84
CA ILE A 18 -4.54 -0.30 -11.74
C ILE A 18 -5.35 0.36 -12.90
N GLU A 19 -5.04 1.62 -13.21
CA GLU A 19 -5.61 2.36 -14.34
C GLU A 19 -5.33 1.68 -15.68
N SER A 20 -4.10 1.22 -15.90
CA SER A 20 -3.72 0.51 -17.12
C SER A 20 -4.46 -0.82 -17.32
N ALA A 21 -4.95 -1.41 -16.24
CA ALA A 21 -5.81 -2.59 -16.26
C ALA A 21 -7.31 -2.25 -16.41
N GLY A 22 -7.67 -0.97 -16.53
CA GLY A 22 -9.06 -0.52 -16.64
C GLY A 22 -9.86 -0.64 -15.33
N MET A 23 -9.19 -0.69 -14.18
CA MET A 23 -9.81 -0.99 -12.88
C MET A 23 -9.77 0.16 -11.86
N ASP A 24 -9.38 1.39 -12.26
CA ASP A 24 -9.23 2.50 -11.30
C ASP A 24 -10.55 2.90 -10.63
N GLN A 25 -11.69 2.69 -11.28
CA GLN A 25 -13.02 2.93 -10.69
C GLN A 25 -13.31 2.04 -9.47
N TYR A 26 -12.61 0.91 -9.34
CA TYR A 26 -12.76 -0.03 -8.23
C TYR A 26 -11.73 0.18 -7.11
N ARG A 27 -10.81 1.12 -7.29
CA ARG A 27 -9.80 1.49 -6.30
C ARG A 27 -10.36 2.54 -5.34
N VAL A 28 -11.06 2.12 -4.32
CA VAL A 28 -11.83 2.99 -3.41
C VAL A 28 -11.08 3.41 -2.15
N HIS A 29 -9.79 3.10 -2.05
CA HIS A 29 -9.01 3.28 -0.83
C HIS A 29 -7.60 3.84 -1.12
N MET A 30 -6.91 4.32 -0.07
CA MET A 30 -5.50 4.71 -0.13
C MET A 30 -4.61 3.51 -0.51
N THR A 31 -3.38 3.79 -0.93
CA THR A 31 -2.42 2.73 -1.31
C THR A 31 -1.78 2.07 -0.09
N GLY A 32 -1.76 2.75 1.05
CA GLY A 32 -1.18 2.22 2.28
C GLY A 32 -1.03 3.28 3.36
N TYR A 33 -0.40 2.92 4.45
CA TYR A 33 -0.16 3.79 5.60
C TYR A 33 1.02 3.30 6.44
N ALA A 34 1.58 4.18 7.26
CA ALA A 34 2.62 3.79 8.19
C ALA A 34 2.03 2.99 9.36
N LEU A 35 2.81 2.00 9.80
CA LEU A 35 2.59 1.23 11.01
C LEU A 35 3.56 1.68 12.09
N GLY A 36 3.09 1.73 13.34
CA GLY A 36 3.90 2.13 14.50
C GLY A 36 3.47 1.38 15.76
N LEU A 37 3.37 2.10 16.85
CA LEU A 37 3.01 1.55 18.17
C LEU A 37 1.51 1.47 18.41
N ALA A 38 0.70 2.09 17.54
CA ALA A 38 -0.76 2.12 17.71
C ALA A 38 -1.37 0.73 17.55
N PHE A 39 -2.44 0.48 18.31
CA PHE A 39 -3.17 -0.78 18.36
C PHE A 39 -4.67 -0.53 18.08
N PRO A 40 -5.44 -1.54 17.65
CA PRO A 40 -6.87 -1.32 17.48
C PRO A 40 -7.51 -0.60 18.69
N PRO A 41 -8.44 0.35 18.44
CA PRO A 41 -9.13 0.62 17.18
C PRO A 41 -8.39 1.53 16.18
N THR A 42 -7.20 2.06 16.52
CA THR A 42 -6.46 2.99 15.66
C THR A 42 -4.99 2.54 15.53
N TRP A 43 -4.71 1.66 14.59
CA TRP A 43 -3.35 1.19 14.28
C TRP A 43 -2.65 1.98 13.19
N VAL A 44 -3.37 2.88 12.52
CA VAL A 44 -2.85 3.70 11.42
C VAL A 44 -2.09 4.89 12.00
N GLU A 45 -0.82 5.00 11.66
CA GLU A 45 0.00 6.17 11.99
C GLU A 45 -0.32 7.35 11.04
N PRO A 46 0.07 8.59 11.38
CA PRO A 46 -0.32 9.78 10.61
C PRO A 46 0.18 9.84 9.16
N LEU A 47 1.10 8.96 8.74
CA LEU A 47 1.56 8.94 7.35
C LEU A 47 0.65 8.03 6.52
N ILE A 48 -0.09 8.66 5.58
CA ILE A 48 -0.93 7.97 4.60
C ILE A 48 -0.22 7.98 3.25
N VAL A 49 -0.26 6.84 2.56
CA VAL A 49 0.28 6.70 1.19
C VAL A 49 -0.85 7.00 0.21
N ASP A 50 -1.02 8.29 -0.05
CA ASP A 50 -2.01 8.84 -0.99
C ASP A 50 -1.39 9.84 -1.96
N GLY A 51 -2.20 10.37 -2.88
CA GLY A 51 -1.76 11.32 -3.89
C GLY A 51 -1.53 12.74 -3.36
N GLY A 52 -1.97 13.05 -2.16
CA GLY A 52 -1.82 14.37 -1.51
C GLY A 52 -0.59 14.49 -0.63
N SER A 53 0.07 13.38 -0.31
CA SER A 53 1.20 13.40 0.62
C SER A 53 2.43 14.13 0.03
N THR A 54 2.95 15.08 0.79
CA THR A 54 4.20 15.81 0.47
C THR A 54 5.42 15.22 1.18
N ARG A 55 5.24 14.18 1.99
CA ARG A 55 6.30 13.54 2.76
C ARG A 55 7.16 12.63 1.89
N LYS A 56 8.32 12.29 2.41
CA LYS A 56 9.24 11.28 1.86
C LYS A 56 9.34 10.12 2.83
N PHE A 57 9.63 8.94 2.31
CA PHE A 57 9.98 7.80 3.15
C PHE A 57 11.35 7.99 3.79
N GLU A 58 11.48 7.59 5.03
CA GLU A 58 12.70 7.66 5.82
C GLU A 58 13.07 6.25 6.31
N PRO A 59 14.36 5.92 6.47
CA PRO A 59 14.78 4.67 7.06
C PRO A 59 14.12 4.41 8.41
N GLY A 60 13.77 3.17 8.69
CA GLY A 60 13.06 2.76 9.90
C GLY A 60 11.54 2.85 9.83
N MET A 61 10.98 3.51 8.81
CA MET A 61 9.51 3.50 8.61
C MET A 61 9.02 2.10 8.21
N VAL A 62 7.93 1.67 8.84
CA VAL A 62 7.20 0.44 8.47
C VAL A 62 5.89 0.85 7.80
N ILE A 63 5.63 0.31 6.63
CA ILE A 63 4.48 0.68 5.79
C ILE A 63 3.66 -0.56 5.45
N ALA A 64 2.37 -0.51 5.69
CA ALA A 64 1.42 -1.44 5.08
C ALA A 64 1.09 -0.94 3.67
N VAL A 65 1.36 -1.77 2.66
CA VAL A 65 1.05 -1.48 1.25
C VAL A 65 -0.12 -2.37 0.86
N GLU A 66 -1.27 -1.75 0.55
CA GLU A 66 -2.52 -2.49 0.43
C GLU A 66 -3.52 -1.90 -0.59
N PRO A 67 -3.11 -1.60 -1.82
CA PRO A 67 -4.04 -1.06 -2.80
C PRO A 67 -5.17 -2.06 -3.09
N PRO A 68 -6.44 -1.73 -2.77
CA PRO A 68 -7.55 -2.64 -2.96
C PRO A 68 -8.19 -2.46 -4.34
N ILE A 69 -8.87 -3.51 -4.80
CA ILE A 69 -9.82 -3.47 -5.91
C ILE A 69 -11.12 -4.08 -5.42
N PHE A 70 -12.19 -3.29 -5.36
CA PHE A 70 -13.51 -3.73 -4.95
C PHE A 70 -14.54 -3.45 -6.04
N SER A 71 -14.93 -4.49 -6.79
CA SER A 71 -16.01 -4.40 -7.77
C SER A 71 -17.33 -4.84 -7.11
N TYR A 72 -18.20 -3.87 -6.87
CA TYR A 72 -19.53 -4.14 -6.33
C TYR A 72 -20.39 -4.93 -7.32
N ASP A 73 -20.30 -4.58 -8.60
CA ASP A 73 -21.12 -5.19 -9.64
C ASP A 73 -20.76 -6.66 -9.87
N ASP A 74 -19.46 -6.98 -9.84
CA ASP A 74 -18.96 -8.35 -9.97
C ASP A 74 -18.98 -9.11 -8.64
N LYS A 75 -19.29 -8.45 -7.53
CA LYS A 75 -19.24 -9.00 -6.17
C LYS A 75 -17.87 -9.58 -5.82
N ILE A 76 -16.81 -8.92 -6.29
CA ILE A 76 -15.43 -9.33 -6.07
C ILE A 76 -14.69 -8.24 -5.30
N GLY A 77 -13.97 -8.67 -4.26
CA GLY A 77 -13.03 -7.81 -3.54
C GLY A 77 -11.68 -8.49 -3.45
N VAL A 78 -10.62 -7.80 -3.88
CA VAL A 78 -9.25 -8.29 -3.80
C VAL A 78 -8.39 -7.25 -3.12
N ARG A 79 -7.63 -7.66 -2.12
CA ARG A 79 -6.61 -6.87 -1.47
C ARG A 79 -5.45 -7.74 -1.04
N LEU A 80 -4.28 -7.48 -1.59
CA LEU A 80 -3.02 -8.03 -1.11
C LEU A 80 -2.35 -6.99 -0.22
N ILE A 81 -1.91 -7.42 0.96
CA ILE A 81 -1.27 -6.55 1.95
C ILE A 81 0.15 -7.05 2.17
N ASP A 82 1.11 -6.19 1.91
CA ASP A 82 2.51 -6.41 2.27
C ASP A 82 2.95 -5.37 3.30
N ASN A 83 3.55 -5.82 4.38
CA ASN A 83 4.27 -4.95 5.29
C ASN A 83 5.72 -4.84 4.82
N VAL A 84 6.19 -3.62 4.70
CA VAL A 84 7.55 -3.33 4.26
C VAL A 84 8.25 -2.42 5.25
N ILE A 85 9.55 -2.62 5.42
CA ILE A 85 10.41 -1.69 6.17
C ILE A 85 11.29 -0.91 5.20
N ILE A 86 11.39 0.39 5.38
CA ILE A 86 12.31 1.24 4.65
C ILE A 86 13.69 1.10 5.28
N THR A 87 14.66 0.65 4.51
CA THR A 87 16.06 0.49 4.94
C THR A 87 16.90 1.69 4.52
N GLU A 88 18.16 1.75 4.89
CA GLU A 88 19.07 2.83 4.50
C GLU A 88 19.28 2.90 2.97
N ASP A 89 19.21 1.78 2.29
CA ASP A 89 19.53 1.63 0.86
C ASP A 89 18.35 1.15 -0.01
N GLY A 90 17.16 0.91 0.59
CA GLY A 90 16.04 0.41 -0.19
C GLY A 90 14.80 0.09 0.63
N VAL A 91 14.24 -1.08 0.40
CA VAL A 91 13.04 -1.58 1.08
C VAL A 91 13.13 -3.10 1.28
N GLU A 92 12.77 -3.56 2.45
CA GLU A 92 12.61 -4.97 2.75
C GLU A 92 11.12 -5.33 2.86
N VAL A 93 10.69 -6.37 2.16
CA VAL A 93 9.34 -6.93 2.28
C VAL A 93 9.32 -7.95 3.40
N LEU A 94 8.55 -7.68 4.44
CA LEU A 94 8.44 -8.54 5.61
C LEU A 94 7.47 -9.70 5.39
N SER A 95 6.46 -9.51 4.53
CA SER A 95 5.48 -10.55 4.19
C SER A 95 6.11 -11.64 3.33
N LYS A 96 6.00 -12.89 3.77
CA LYS A 96 6.55 -14.08 3.10
C LYS A 96 5.48 -15.01 2.53
N THR A 97 4.21 -14.62 2.65
CA THR A 97 3.08 -15.41 2.16
C THR A 97 3.06 -15.42 0.63
N SER A 98 2.76 -16.57 0.04
CA SER A 98 2.53 -16.69 -1.42
C SER A 98 1.39 -15.76 -1.86
N ARG A 99 1.55 -15.17 -3.05
CA ARG A 99 0.50 -14.35 -3.69
C ARG A 99 -0.34 -15.13 -4.69
N GLU A 100 -0.23 -16.44 -4.69
CA GLU A 100 -1.02 -17.32 -5.53
C GLU A 100 -2.46 -17.41 -5.05
N LEU A 101 -3.38 -17.53 -6.00
CA LEU A 101 -4.80 -17.81 -5.70
C LEU A 101 -4.97 -19.29 -5.37
N TYR A 102 -5.42 -19.57 -4.16
CA TYR A 102 -5.79 -20.93 -3.74
C TYR A 102 -7.29 -21.13 -3.98
N ILE A 103 -7.63 -22.10 -4.82
CA ILE A 103 -9.01 -22.52 -5.08
C ILE A 103 -9.24 -23.81 -4.29
N VAL A 104 -10.21 -23.79 -3.37
CA VAL A 104 -10.61 -24.91 -2.52
C VAL A 104 -11.98 -25.43 -2.93
#